data_5424b8dfbde5abb657f043be49314724
#
_entry.id   5424b8dfbde5abb657f043be49314724
#
_cell.length_a   1.000
_cell.length_b   1.000
_cell.length_c   1.000
_cell.angle_alpha   90.00
_cell.angle_beta   90.00
_cell.angle_gamma   90.00
#
_symmetry.space_group_name_H-M   'P 1'
#
loop_
_entity.id
_entity.type
_entity.pdbx_description
1 polymer ?
#
loop_
_entity_poly.entity_id
_entity_poly.type
_entity_poly.pdbx_seq_one_letter_code
_entity_poly.pdbx_strand_id
1 'polypeptide(L)'
;MMTLQQALAWLPGARLVGDGTTAVTRVHTDSRSLLPGDLFVALKGERFDANDFVADALAQGAAAALVHPGKLPAGASGIEVADTRLALGQLAAGWRTRFTLPLVAVTGSNGKTTVTQMVASILRAWKGDAAFATQGNLNNDIGVPLTLLRLRAAHAAGVVELGMNHPGEIAYLAGIAQPTVALVNNAQREHLEFMATVEA
;
A
#
# COMPACT_ATOMS: atom_id res chain seq x y z
N MET A 1 12.63 0.70 -8.61
CA MET A 1 11.16 0.65 -8.63
C MET A 1 10.59 1.68 -9.60
N MET A 2 10.58 2.96 -9.27
CA MET A 2 10.04 4.06 -10.08
C MET A 2 10.80 5.36 -9.82
N THR A 3 10.61 6.38 -10.66
CA THR A 3 11.03 7.76 -10.38
C THR A 3 9.88 8.57 -9.77
N LEU A 4 10.18 9.73 -9.17
CA LEU A 4 9.13 10.63 -8.66
C LEU A 4 8.20 11.12 -9.77
N GLN A 5 8.72 11.36 -10.97
CA GLN A 5 7.92 11.75 -12.14
C GLN A 5 6.92 10.64 -12.54
N GLN A 6 7.32 9.36 -12.44
CA GLN A 6 6.42 8.24 -12.69
C GLN A 6 5.37 8.12 -11.58
N ALA A 7 5.74 8.31 -10.32
CA ALA A 7 4.82 8.32 -9.19
C ALA A 7 3.78 9.43 -9.32
N LEU A 8 4.21 10.64 -9.71
CA LEU A 8 3.34 11.80 -9.91
C LEU A 8 2.19 11.53 -10.90
N ALA A 9 2.45 10.74 -11.94
CA ALA A 9 1.44 10.42 -12.96
C ALA A 9 0.22 9.67 -12.38
N TRP A 10 0.35 9.05 -11.21
CA TRP A 10 -0.73 8.33 -10.53
C TRP A 10 -1.39 9.13 -9.40
N LEU A 11 -0.95 10.34 -9.14
CA LEU A 11 -1.37 11.17 -8.01
C LEU A 11 -2.07 12.45 -8.49
N PRO A 12 -3.38 12.42 -8.74
CA PRO A 12 -4.12 13.60 -9.19
C PRO A 12 -4.01 14.75 -8.20
N GLY A 13 -3.71 15.96 -8.70
CA GLY A 13 -3.59 17.16 -7.88
C GLY A 13 -2.32 17.26 -7.05
N ALA A 14 -1.39 16.29 -7.18
CA ALA A 14 -0.10 16.32 -6.50
C ALA A 14 0.86 17.34 -7.13
N ARG A 15 1.79 17.84 -6.31
CA ARG A 15 2.87 18.74 -6.73
C ARG A 15 4.24 18.09 -6.55
N LEU A 16 5.01 17.98 -7.61
CA LEU A 16 6.41 17.59 -7.55
C LEU A 16 7.26 18.74 -7.00
N VAL A 17 8.16 18.45 -6.09
CA VAL A 17 9.17 19.36 -5.56
C VAL A 17 10.55 18.73 -5.76
N GLY A 18 11.53 19.52 -6.19
CA GLY A 18 12.90 19.05 -6.44
C GLY A 18 13.03 18.22 -7.73
N ASP A 19 13.91 17.22 -7.72
CA ASP A 19 14.28 16.44 -8.90
C ASP A 19 13.31 15.28 -9.15
N GLY A 20 12.50 15.37 -10.18
CA GLY A 20 11.56 14.32 -10.62
C GLY A 20 12.23 13.03 -11.11
N THR A 21 13.52 13.06 -11.45
CA THR A 21 14.29 11.88 -11.87
C THR A 21 14.76 11.04 -10.68
N THR A 22 14.62 11.54 -9.45
CA THR A 22 14.98 10.82 -8.23
C THR A 22 14.38 9.41 -8.24
N ALA A 23 15.24 8.40 -8.18
CA ALA A 23 14.85 7.00 -8.23
C ALA A 23 14.46 6.50 -6.84
N VAL A 24 13.31 5.82 -6.77
CA VAL A 24 12.78 5.18 -5.56
C VAL A 24 12.88 3.67 -5.69
N THR A 25 13.38 3.00 -4.68
CA THR A 25 13.56 1.53 -4.64
C THR A 25 12.47 0.81 -3.86
N ARG A 26 11.92 1.47 -2.83
CA ARG A 26 10.86 0.97 -1.94
C ARG A 26 10.01 2.14 -1.44
N VAL A 27 8.74 1.86 -1.12
CA VAL A 27 7.85 2.81 -0.41
C VAL A 27 7.72 2.35 1.03
N HIS A 28 7.87 3.26 1.99
CA HIS A 28 7.84 2.95 3.40
C HIS A 28 7.18 4.07 4.23
N THR A 29 6.56 3.71 5.37
CA THR A 29 5.80 4.64 6.21
C THR A 29 6.35 4.78 7.63
N ASP A 30 7.29 3.91 8.04
CA ASP A 30 7.89 3.94 9.38
C ASP A 30 9.31 4.54 9.32
N SER A 31 9.47 5.75 9.88
CA SER A 31 10.76 6.45 9.88
C SER A 31 11.87 5.72 10.63
N ARG A 32 11.54 4.77 11.51
CA ARG A 32 12.52 4.02 12.33
C ARG A 32 13.19 2.87 11.58
N SER A 33 12.64 2.47 10.43
CA SER A 33 13.10 1.31 9.64
C SER A 33 13.31 1.64 8.16
N LEU A 34 13.63 2.90 7.87
CA LEU A 34 13.98 3.37 6.53
C LEU A 34 15.27 2.76 6.04
N LEU A 35 15.33 2.57 4.73
CA LEU A 35 16.54 2.15 4.01
C LEU A 35 16.91 3.19 2.94
N PRO A 36 18.19 3.27 2.55
CA PRO A 36 18.60 4.13 1.45
C PRO A 36 17.78 3.86 0.18
N GLY A 37 17.29 4.93 -0.44
CA GLY A 37 16.46 4.84 -1.64
C GLY A 37 14.96 4.70 -1.40
N ASP A 38 14.48 4.71 -0.15
CA ASP A 38 13.05 4.70 0.15
C ASP A 38 12.34 5.99 -0.26
N LEU A 39 11.08 5.87 -0.67
CA LEU A 39 10.11 6.95 -0.61
C LEU A 39 9.42 6.88 0.76
N PHE A 40 9.71 7.84 1.61
CA PHE A 40 9.03 7.97 2.89
C PHE A 40 7.64 8.58 2.69
N VAL A 41 6.58 7.87 3.05
CA VAL A 41 5.21 8.40 3.05
C VAL A 41 4.84 8.86 4.45
N ALA A 42 4.74 10.17 4.62
CA ALA A 42 4.46 10.79 5.91
C ALA A 42 2.96 10.76 6.23
N LEU A 43 2.52 9.65 6.83
CA LEU A 43 1.13 9.48 7.22
C LEU A 43 0.80 10.33 8.46
N LYS A 44 -0.40 10.92 8.46
CA LYS A 44 -0.96 11.60 9.62
C LYS A 44 -2.01 10.71 10.27
N GLY A 45 -1.81 10.39 11.53
CA GLY A 45 -2.77 9.72 12.39
C GLY A 45 -3.40 10.69 13.41
N GLU A 46 -4.27 10.18 14.25
CA GLU A 46 -4.96 10.97 15.28
C GLU A 46 -4.02 11.55 16.35
N ARG A 47 -2.98 10.79 16.72
CA ARG A 47 -2.05 11.14 17.82
C ARG A 47 -0.65 11.51 17.35
N PHE A 48 -0.39 11.41 16.04
CA PHE A 48 0.95 11.47 15.50
C PHE A 48 0.91 11.98 14.06
N ASP A 49 1.78 12.92 13.71
CA ASP A 49 1.96 13.42 12.36
C ASP A 49 3.38 13.07 11.86
N ALA A 50 3.48 12.12 10.94
CA ALA A 50 4.77 11.72 10.39
C ALA A 50 5.43 12.81 9.53
N ASN A 51 4.71 13.87 9.16
CA ASN A 51 5.31 15.03 8.49
C ASN A 51 6.35 15.76 9.35
N ASP A 52 6.29 15.62 10.67
CA ASP A 52 7.27 16.23 11.58
C ASP A 52 8.63 15.51 11.57
N PHE A 53 8.69 14.30 11.00
CA PHE A 53 9.90 13.46 10.90
C PHE A 53 10.50 13.39 9.49
N VAL A 54 10.02 14.20 8.55
CA VAL A 54 10.49 14.18 7.15
C VAL A 54 11.98 14.52 7.04
N ALA A 55 12.45 15.52 7.79
CA ALA A 55 13.87 15.89 7.79
C ALA A 55 14.74 14.73 8.28
N ASP A 56 14.34 14.08 9.37
CA ASP A 56 15.06 12.94 9.93
C ASP A 56 15.03 11.73 8.98
N ALA A 57 13.91 11.48 8.32
CA ALA A 57 13.77 10.41 7.33
C ALA A 57 14.73 10.60 6.15
N LEU A 58 14.83 11.80 5.63
CA LEU A 58 15.78 12.15 4.55
C LEU A 58 17.23 12.04 5.03
N ALA A 59 17.54 12.48 6.26
CA ALA A 59 18.87 12.35 6.86
C ALA A 59 19.27 10.87 7.06
N GLN A 60 18.33 9.97 7.28
CA GLN A 60 18.54 8.51 7.37
C GLN A 60 18.71 7.82 6.00
N GLY A 61 18.56 8.56 4.89
CA GLY A 61 18.83 8.05 3.55
C GLY A 61 17.58 7.79 2.69
N ALA A 62 16.38 8.20 3.14
CA ALA A 62 15.23 8.22 2.23
C ALA A 62 15.56 9.09 1.00
N ALA A 63 15.31 8.57 -0.19
CA ALA A 63 15.60 9.28 -1.43
C ALA A 63 14.66 10.47 -1.66
N ALA A 64 13.44 10.36 -1.14
CA ALA A 64 12.40 11.37 -1.28
C ALA A 64 11.30 11.15 -0.22
N ALA A 65 10.38 12.12 -0.11
CA ALA A 65 9.22 11.99 0.74
C ALA A 65 7.90 12.36 0.00
N LEU A 66 6.81 11.70 0.40
CA LEU A 66 5.44 12.04 0.03
C LEU A 66 4.78 12.63 1.27
N VAL A 67 4.37 13.89 1.21
CA VAL A 67 4.07 14.74 2.36
C VAL A 67 2.88 15.66 2.12
N HIS A 68 2.39 16.29 3.17
CA HIS A 68 1.47 17.42 3.04
C HIS A 68 2.18 18.69 2.50
N PRO A 69 1.45 19.64 1.89
CA PRO A 69 2.03 20.85 1.34
C PRO A 69 2.87 21.63 2.36
N GLY A 70 4.06 22.09 1.93
CA GLY A 70 4.97 22.88 2.75
C GLY A 70 5.74 22.09 3.81
N LYS A 71 5.71 20.76 3.79
CA LYS A 71 6.41 19.90 4.76
C LYS A 71 7.77 19.37 4.26
N LEU A 72 8.12 19.62 2.99
CA LEU A 72 9.43 19.25 2.48
C LEU A 72 10.48 20.27 2.92
N PRO A 73 11.62 19.84 3.45
CA PRO A 73 12.76 20.71 3.71
C PRO A 73 13.30 21.35 2.42
N ALA A 74 13.90 22.52 2.54
CA ALA A 74 14.54 23.20 1.41
C ALA A 74 15.60 22.30 0.77
N GLY A 75 15.59 22.19 -0.57
CA GLY A 75 16.51 21.35 -1.33
C GLY A 75 16.18 19.87 -1.39
N ALA A 76 15.15 19.42 -0.67
CA ALA A 76 14.69 18.01 -0.74
C ALA A 76 13.85 17.75 -1.98
N SER A 77 13.89 16.50 -2.47
CA SER A 77 12.99 16.00 -3.51
C SER A 77 11.82 15.26 -2.91
N GLY A 78 10.63 15.42 -3.50
CA GLY A 78 9.43 14.72 -3.02
C GLY A 78 8.17 15.12 -3.76
N ILE A 79 7.04 14.63 -3.25
CA ILE A 79 5.71 14.89 -3.78
C ILE A 79 4.82 15.42 -2.64
N GLU A 80 4.20 16.56 -2.89
CA GLU A 80 3.21 17.12 -1.99
C GLU A 80 1.79 16.77 -2.43
N VAL A 81 0.98 16.31 -1.48
CA VAL A 81 -0.41 15.88 -1.68
C VAL A 81 -1.31 16.37 -0.53
N ALA A 82 -2.57 16.58 -0.82
CA ALA A 82 -3.54 17.01 0.20
C ALA A 82 -3.78 15.94 1.27
N ASP A 83 -3.75 14.65 0.89
CA ASP A 83 -3.94 13.50 1.77
C ASP A 83 -2.93 12.40 1.43
N THR A 84 -1.99 12.16 2.34
CA THR A 84 -0.91 11.18 2.14
C THR A 84 -1.40 9.74 2.23
N ARG A 85 -2.50 9.46 2.95
CA ARG A 85 -3.11 8.13 3.05
C ARG A 85 -3.83 7.76 1.76
N LEU A 86 -4.65 8.68 1.22
CA LEU A 86 -5.27 8.50 -0.09
C LEU A 86 -4.21 8.36 -1.19
N ALA A 87 -3.17 9.19 -1.17
CA ALA A 87 -2.07 9.15 -2.14
C ALA A 87 -1.30 7.83 -2.10
N LEU A 88 -1.11 7.22 -0.91
CA LEU A 88 -0.51 5.89 -0.79
C LEU A 88 -1.34 4.83 -1.54
N GLY A 89 -2.67 4.86 -1.40
CA GLY A 89 -3.59 4.00 -2.14
C GLY A 89 -3.53 4.22 -3.65
N GLN A 90 -3.55 5.48 -4.09
CA GLN A 90 -3.45 5.84 -5.51
C GLN A 90 -2.11 5.40 -6.12
N LEU A 91 -1.01 5.60 -5.40
CA LEU A 91 0.32 5.16 -5.80
C LEU A 91 0.36 3.63 -5.97
N ALA A 92 -0.23 2.89 -5.03
CA ALA A 92 -0.30 1.44 -5.08
C ALA A 92 -1.18 0.94 -6.23
N ALA A 93 -2.33 1.57 -6.47
CA ALA A 93 -3.20 1.26 -7.60
C ALA A 93 -2.48 1.49 -8.94
N GLY A 94 -1.81 2.64 -9.10
CA GLY A 94 -1.01 2.93 -10.28
C GLY A 94 0.16 1.96 -10.46
N TRP A 95 0.87 1.61 -9.38
CA TRP A 95 1.93 0.61 -9.43
C TRP A 95 1.40 -0.77 -9.82
N ARG A 96 0.22 -1.19 -9.32
CA ARG A 96 -0.44 -2.45 -9.62
C ARG A 96 -0.73 -2.63 -11.12
N THR A 97 -1.09 -1.57 -11.82
CA THR A 97 -1.40 -1.64 -13.27
C THR A 97 -0.21 -2.07 -14.14
N ARG A 98 1.01 -2.02 -13.62
CA ARG A 98 2.22 -2.45 -14.34
C ARG A 98 2.40 -3.96 -14.38
N PHE A 99 1.52 -4.73 -13.72
CA PHE A 99 1.65 -6.16 -13.58
C PHE A 99 0.37 -6.88 -14.01
N THR A 100 0.52 -7.90 -14.83
CA THR A 100 -0.58 -8.71 -15.38
C THR A 100 -0.70 -10.06 -14.67
N LEU A 101 0.10 -10.30 -13.60
CA LEU A 101 0.06 -11.57 -12.87
C LEU A 101 -1.34 -11.85 -12.28
N PRO A 102 -1.77 -13.14 -12.24
CA PRO A 102 -2.96 -13.52 -11.50
C PRO A 102 -2.81 -13.13 -10.01
N LEU A 103 -3.81 -12.41 -9.50
CA LEU A 103 -3.85 -11.97 -8.11
C LEU A 103 -5.18 -12.40 -7.48
N VAL A 104 -5.09 -13.25 -6.47
CA VAL A 104 -6.24 -13.67 -5.65
C VAL A 104 -6.42 -12.66 -4.52
N ALA A 105 -7.62 -12.13 -4.33
CA ALA A 105 -7.99 -11.39 -3.13
C ALA A 105 -8.82 -12.29 -2.21
N VAL A 106 -8.50 -12.31 -0.94
CA VAL A 106 -9.23 -13.06 0.10
C VAL A 106 -9.82 -12.07 1.10
N THR A 107 -11.14 -12.16 1.29
CA THR A 107 -11.86 -11.41 2.32
C THR A 107 -12.85 -12.32 3.06
N GLY A 108 -13.59 -11.77 4.01
CA GLY A 108 -14.61 -12.45 4.82
C GLY A 108 -14.47 -12.12 6.28
N SER A 109 -15.46 -12.46 7.09
CA SER A 109 -15.50 -12.16 8.52
C SER A 109 -14.37 -12.87 9.27
N ASN A 110 -14.25 -14.17 9.13
CA ASN A 110 -13.28 -14.99 9.87
C ASN A 110 -12.42 -15.83 8.94
N GLY A 111 -11.20 -16.18 9.40
CA GLY A 111 -10.30 -17.10 8.70
C GLY A 111 -9.59 -16.52 7.47
N LYS A 112 -9.71 -15.22 7.18
CA LYS A 112 -9.02 -14.53 6.08
C LYS A 112 -7.53 -14.87 6.02
N THR A 113 -6.83 -14.66 7.11
CA THR A 113 -5.37 -14.89 7.19
C THR A 113 -5.03 -16.38 6.99
N THR A 114 -5.81 -17.29 7.58
CA THR A 114 -5.61 -18.73 7.40
C THR A 114 -5.74 -19.12 5.94
N VAL A 115 -6.80 -18.71 5.26
CA VAL A 115 -7.03 -19.00 3.85
C VAL A 115 -5.97 -18.34 2.97
N THR A 116 -5.61 -17.08 3.27
CA THR A 116 -4.53 -16.38 2.55
C THR A 116 -3.21 -17.16 2.66
N GLN A 117 -2.86 -17.67 3.85
CA GLN A 117 -1.64 -18.47 4.03
C GLN A 117 -1.70 -19.83 3.33
N MET A 118 -2.86 -20.49 3.30
CA MET A 118 -3.07 -21.72 2.53
C MET A 118 -2.84 -21.48 1.04
N VAL A 119 -3.47 -20.44 0.47
CA VAL A 119 -3.27 -20.06 -0.93
C VAL A 119 -1.81 -19.68 -1.20
N ALA A 120 -1.19 -18.90 -0.31
CA ALA A 120 0.22 -18.53 -0.42
C ALA A 120 1.14 -19.75 -0.42
N SER A 121 0.83 -20.76 0.40
CA SER A 121 1.60 -22.04 0.44
C SER A 121 1.49 -22.78 -0.89
N ILE A 122 0.29 -22.88 -1.47
CA ILE A 122 0.07 -23.50 -2.79
C ILE A 122 0.83 -22.72 -3.86
N LEU A 123 0.74 -21.38 -3.85
CA LEU A 123 1.45 -20.55 -4.82
C LEU A 123 2.98 -20.71 -4.71
N ARG A 124 3.52 -20.80 -3.50
CA ARG A 124 4.97 -21.08 -3.29
C ARG A 124 5.37 -22.46 -3.79
N ALA A 125 4.55 -23.49 -3.55
CA ALA A 125 4.81 -24.82 -4.07
C ALA A 125 4.81 -24.84 -5.61
N TRP A 126 3.97 -24.01 -6.24
CA TRP A 126 3.85 -23.92 -7.71
C TRP A 126 4.87 -23.00 -8.36
N LYS A 127 5.16 -21.83 -7.77
CA LYS A 127 5.95 -20.74 -8.37
C LYS A 127 7.24 -20.42 -7.63
N GLY A 128 7.53 -21.09 -6.51
CA GLY A 128 8.72 -20.80 -5.71
C GLY A 128 8.76 -19.35 -5.25
N ASP A 129 9.91 -18.71 -5.41
CA ASP A 129 10.16 -17.32 -5.05
C ASP A 129 9.38 -16.30 -5.90
N ALA A 130 8.81 -16.74 -7.02
CA ALA A 130 7.93 -15.89 -7.83
C ALA A 130 6.49 -15.80 -7.28
N ALA A 131 6.17 -16.49 -6.17
CA ALA A 131 4.92 -16.35 -5.46
C ALA A 131 4.91 -15.09 -4.62
N PHE A 132 3.81 -14.32 -4.71
CA PHE A 132 3.60 -13.09 -3.95
C PHE A 132 2.48 -13.27 -2.93
N ALA A 133 2.64 -12.72 -1.72
CA ALA A 133 1.59 -12.79 -0.70
C ALA A 133 1.62 -11.61 0.27
N THR A 134 0.46 -11.32 0.89
CA THR A 134 0.37 -10.46 2.07
C THR A 134 1.29 -10.99 3.17
N GLN A 135 2.03 -10.09 3.81
CA GLN A 135 2.87 -10.37 4.98
C GLN A 135 2.23 -9.83 6.24
N GLY A 136 2.25 -10.63 7.31
CA GLY A 136 1.65 -10.23 8.58
C GLY A 136 0.16 -9.93 8.44
N ASN A 137 -0.28 -8.83 9.02
CA ASN A 137 -1.66 -8.35 9.02
C ASN A 137 -1.86 -7.11 8.13
N LEU A 138 -1.09 -6.96 7.06
CA LEU A 138 -1.16 -5.81 6.14
C LEU A 138 -2.38 -5.92 5.21
N ASN A 139 -3.59 -5.82 5.77
CA ASN A 139 -4.86 -6.07 5.09
C ASN A 139 -5.82 -4.87 5.04
N ASN A 140 -5.43 -3.72 5.60
CA ASN A 140 -6.22 -2.48 5.63
C ASN A 140 -5.75 -1.48 4.55
N ASP A 141 -6.29 -0.27 4.58
CA ASP A 141 -6.02 0.83 3.64
C ASP A 141 -4.58 1.41 3.66
N ILE A 142 -3.76 1.01 4.61
CA ILE A 142 -2.30 1.25 4.61
C ILE A 142 -1.56 -0.03 4.20
N GLY A 143 -1.97 -1.17 4.77
CA GLY A 143 -1.29 -2.44 4.59
C GLY A 143 -1.40 -3.03 3.18
N VAL A 144 -2.60 -2.95 2.57
CA VAL A 144 -2.81 -3.42 1.18
C VAL A 144 -1.98 -2.60 0.19
N PRO A 145 -1.97 -1.26 0.22
CA PRO A 145 -1.06 -0.46 -0.60
C PRO A 145 0.40 -0.83 -0.41
N LEU A 146 0.90 -0.92 0.83
CA LEU A 146 2.29 -1.30 1.10
C LEU A 146 2.61 -2.72 0.59
N THR A 147 1.66 -3.64 0.68
CA THR A 147 1.79 -4.98 0.10
C THR A 147 1.95 -4.89 -1.41
N LEU A 148 1.06 -4.22 -2.12
CA LEU A 148 1.09 -4.11 -3.58
C LEU A 148 2.33 -3.39 -4.11
N LEU A 149 2.82 -2.37 -3.40
CA LEU A 149 4.06 -1.65 -3.74
C LEU A 149 5.32 -2.52 -3.64
N ARG A 150 5.24 -3.73 -3.07
CA ARG A 150 6.28 -4.75 -3.12
C ARG A 150 6.28 -5.60 -4.39
N LEU A 151 5.27 -5.49 -5.26
CA LEU A 151 5.26 -6.21 -6.53
C LEU A 151 6.48 -5.86 -7.38
N ARG A 152 7.04 -6.88 -8.02
CA ARG A 152 8.18 -6.79 -8.94
C ARG A 152 7.93 -7.68 -10.15
N ALA A 153 8.65 -7.45 -11.24
CA ALA A 153 8.53 -8.22 -12.48
C ALA A 153 8.80 -9.73 -12.32
N ALA A 154 9.54 -10.12 -11.28
CA ALA A 154 9.80 -11.52 -10.97
C ALA A 154 8.58 -12.28 -10.41
N HIS A 155 7.56 -11.58 -9.90
CA HIS A 155 6.38 -12.24 -9.37
C HIS A 155 5.47 -12.74 -10.49
N ALA A 156 5.03 -14.00 -10.38
CA ALA A 156 4.23 -14.69 -11.42
C ALA A 156 2.79 -15.00 -11.00
N ALA A 157 2.50 -15.02 -9.71
CA ALA A 157 1.15 -15.16 -9.14
C ALA A 157 1.15 -14.64 -7.70
N GLY A 158 -0.02 -14.20 -7.22
CA GLY A 158 -0.10 -13.64 -5.88
C GLY A 158 -1.42 -13.82 -5.18
N VAL A 159 -1.40 -13.63 -3.85
CA VAL A 159 -2.58 -13.55 -2.99
C VAL A 159 -2.46 -12.36 -2.04
N VAL A 160 -3.54 -11.60 -1.91
CA VAL A 160 -3.65 -10.48 -0.97
C VAL A 160 -4.86 -10.65 -0.07
N GLU A 161 -4.68 -10.30 1.19
CA GLU A 161 -5.76 -10.26 2.18
C GLU A 161 -6.39 -8.87 2.19
N LEU A 162 -7.72 -8.79 2.14
CA LEU A 162 -8.48 -7.56 2.27
C LEU A 162 -9.33 -7.62 3.54
N GLY A 163 -9.03 -6.76 4.49
CA GLY A 163 -9.76 -6.61 5.74
C GLY A 163 -10.60 -5.33 5.75
N MET A 164 -11.68 -5.32 6.50
CA MET A 164 -12.52 -4.14 6.71
C MET A 164 -12.95 -4.01 8.17
N ASN A 165 -13.29 -2.80 8.56
CA ASN A 165 -14.02 -2.45 9.77
C ASN A 165 -15.30 -1.67 9.44
N HIS A 166 -15.37 -0.99 8.28
CA HIS A 166 -16.47 -0.13 7.87
C HIS A 166 -17.02 -0.51 6.49
N PRO A 167 -18.31 -0.22 6.22
CA PRO A 167 -18.90 -0.38 4.90
C PRO A 167 -18.09 0.36 3.82
N GLY A 168 -17.92 -0.28 2.66
CA GLY A 168 -17.22 0.31 1.51
C GLY A 168 -15.71 0.08 1.47
N GLU A 169 -15.06 -0.30 2.59
CA GLU A 169 -13.61 -0.50 2.62
C GLU A 169 -13.15 -1.64 1.69
N ILE A 170 -13.89 -2.75 1.60
CA ILE A 170 -13.53 -3.84 0.67
C ILE A 170 -13.60 -3.37 -0.78
N ALA A 171 -14.60 -2.56 -1.15
CA ALA A 171 -14.71 -2.01 -2.50
C ALA A 171 -13.51 -1.11 -2.82
N TYR A 172 -13.09 -0.26 -1.87
CA TYR A 172 -11.91 0.58 -1.99
C TYR A 172 -10.64 -0.25 -2.15
N LEU A 173 -10.40 -1.23 -1.28
CA LEU A 173 -9.23 -2.10 -1.32
C LEU A 173 -9.18 -2.98 -2.58
N ALA A 174 -10.32 -3.48 -3.03
CA ALA A 174 -10.44 -4.22 -4.28
C ALA A 174 -10.12 -3.33 -5.49
N GLY A 175 -10.55 -2.07 -5.48
CA GLY A 175 -10.20 -1.08 -6.50
C GLY A 175 -8.70 -0.81 -6.59
N ILE A 176 -7.99 -0.81 -5.46
CA ILE A 176 -6.53 -0.68 -5.40
C ILE A 176 -5.86 -1.99 -5.87
N ALA A 177 -6.28 -3.13 -5.34
CA ALA A 177 -5.64 -4.43 -5.60
C ALA A 177 -5.89 -4.95 -7.01
N GLN A 178 -7.03 -4.61 -7.63
CA GLN A 178 -7.44 -5.08 -8.96
C GLN A 178 -7.21 -6.59 -9.10
N PRO A 179 -7.87 -7.42 -8.25
CA PRO A 179 -7.68 -8.85 -8.26
C PRO A 179 -8.27 -9.47 -9.53
N THR A 180 -7.68 -10.57 -9.99
CA THR A 180 -8.22 -11.38 -11.10
C THR A 180 -9.18 -12.46 -10.60
N VAL A 181 -9.06 -12.82 -9.31
CA VAL A 181 -9.91 -13.77 -8.60
C VAL A 181 -10.21 -13.20 -7.22
N ALA A 182 -11.45 -13.29 -6.78
CA ALA A 182 -11.84 -12.92 -5.42
C ALA A 182 -12.47 -14.12 -4.69
N LEU A 183 -12.11 -14.29 -3.42
CA LEU A 183 -12.66 -15.28 -2.52
C LEU A 183 -13.25 -14.56 -1.30
N VAL A 184 -14.56 -14.71 -1.12
CA VAL A 184 -15.24 -14.37 0.12
C VAL A 184 -15.34 -15.64 0.95
N ASN A 185 -14.54 -15.74 2.01
CA ASN A 185 -14.44 -16.96 2.83
C ASN A 185 -15.74 -17.24 3.57
N ASN A 186 -16.30 -16.21 4.19
CA ASN A 186 -17.60 -16.24 4.85
C ASN A 186 -18.12 -14.81 5.08
N ALA A 187 -19.42 -14.70 5.36
CA ALA A 187 -20.07 -13.48 5.81
C ALA A 187 -20.80 -13.80 7.13
N GLN A 188 -20.26 -13.31 8.23
CA GLN A 188 -20.78 -13.55 9.58
C GLN A 188 -20.89 -12.22 10.33
N ARG A 189 -21.49 -12.26 11.50
CA ARG A 189 -21.62 -11.08 12.37
C ARG A 189 -20.25 -10.70 12.92
N GLU A 190 -19.71 -9.58 12.42
CA GLU A 190 -18.50 -8.95 12.96
C GLU A 190 -18.60 -7.42 12.83
N HIS A 191 -17.78 -6.71 13.57
CA HIS A 191 -17.70 -5.25 13.53
C HIS A 191 -19.04 -4.52 13.73
N LEU A 192 -19.95 -5.08 14.54
CA LEU A 192 -21.30 -4.52 14.80
C LEU A 192 -21.24 -3.12 15.42
N GLU A 193 -20.10 -2.70 15.95
CA GLU A 193 -19.85 -1.34 16.42
C GLU A 193 -19.88 -0.31 15.26
N PHE A 194 -19.56 -0.74 14.05
CA PHE A 194 -19.44 0.10 12.85
C PHE A 194 -20.42 -0.28 11.74
N MET A 195 -20.98 -1.50 11.80
CA MET A 195 -22.00 -1.99 10.88
C MET A 195 -23.38 -1.76 11.50
N ALA A 196 -24.24 -0.98 10.84
CA ALA A 196 -25.54 -0.60 11.38
C ALA A 196 -26.50 -1.81 11.55
N THR A 197 -26.39 -2.83 10.71
CA THR A 197 -27.19 -4.04 10.71
C THR A 197 -26.34 -5.28 10.38
N VAL A 198 -26.95 -6.47 10.51
CA VAL A 198 -26.31 -7.74 10.14
C VAL A 198 -26.23 -7.92 8.63
N GLU A 199 -27.07 -7.21 7.90
CA GLU A 199 -27.18 -7.23 6.44
C GLU A 199 -26.22 -6.21 5.77
N ALA A 200 -25.58 -5.33 6.56
CA ALA A 200 -24.59 -4.37 6.07
C ALA A 200 -23.26 -5.05 5.79
#